data_6d29b77f51c48a7b2b5b3d8d1a1c0424
#
_entry.id   6d29b77f51c48a7b2b5b3d8d1a1c0424
#
_cell.length_a   1.000
_cell.length_b   1.000
_cell.length_c   1.000
_cell.angle_alpha   90.00
_cell.angle_beta   90.00
_cell.angle_gamma   90.00
#
_symmetry.space_group_name_H-M   'P 1'
#
loop_
_entity.id
_entity.type
_entity.pdbx_description
1 polymer ?
#
loop_
_entity_poly.entity_id
_entity_poly.type
_entity_poly.pdbx_seq_one_letter_code
_entity_poly.pdbx_strand_id
1 'polypeptide(L)'
;KEKGWSPKPIDVICFTHFHADHISGLPGMLLTMGNAERTEPLTVIGPKGLTRTVNALRVIAPELPFDIRCIEFEENEQTLCFDGLRIEAFRVNHNVVCYGYSLSIDRAGKFQLDKAEALGIERRYWNKLQKGETLELDGKIYTPDMVMGEARKGLKVTYCTDTRPTEGIVKHAAGSDLFICEGMYGEPEKKDK
;
A
#
# COMPACT_ATOMS: atom_id res chain seq x y z
N LYS A 1 -12.35 -10.84 -11.43
CA LYS A 1 -13.18 -12.10 -11.51
C LYS A 1 -12.56 -13.14 -12.44
N GLU A 2 -11.98 -12.76 -13.58
CA GLU A 2 -11.36 -13.70 -14.53
C GLU A 2 -10.22 -14.54 -13.93
N LYS A 3 -9.47 -13.98 -12.98
CA LYS A 3 -8.38 -14.66 -12.26
C LYS A 3 -8.86 -15.37 -10.98
N GLY A 4 -10.16 -15.39 -10.68
CA GLY A 4 -10.72 -15.97 -9.46
C GLY A 4 -10.40 -15.18 -8.18
N TRP A 5 -9.88 -13.95 -8.26
CA TRP A 5 -9.57 -13.15 -7.09
C TRP A 5 -10.83 -12.52 -6.50
N SER A 6 -10.99 -12.68 -5.20
CA SER A 6 -12.04 -12.00 -4.45
C SER A 6 -11.60 -10.57 -4.12
N PRO A 7 -12.49 -9.57 -4.19
CA PRO A 7 -12.19 -8.22 -3.69
C PRO A 7 -12.28 -8.11 -2.16
N LYS A 8 -12.80 -9.14 -1.47
CA LYS A 8 -12.97 -9.13 -0.01
C LYS A 8 -11.70 -8.78 0.77
N PRO A 9 -10.49 -9.30 0.45
CA PRO A 9 -9.28 -9.03 1.21
C PRO A 9 -8.58 -7.71 0.85
N ILE A 10 -9.21 -6.81 0.08
CA ILE A 10 -8.62 -5.51 -0.24
C ILE A 10 -8.80 -4.58 0.96
N ASP A 11 -7.72 -4.20 1.63
CA ASP A 11 -7.76 -3.35 2.82
C ASP A 11 -7.55 -1.88 2.51
N VAL A 12 -6.87 -1.57 1.40
CA VAL A 12 -6.54 -0.20 1.00
C VAL A 12 -6.81 0.00 -0.48
N ILE A 13 -7.47 1.11 -0.83
CA ILE A 13 -7.61 1.61 -2.20
C ILE A 13 -6.93 2.97 -2.29
N CYS A 14 -6.00 3.14 -3.22
CA CYS A 14 -5.30 4.40 -3.46
C CYS A 14 -5.79 5.04 -4.75
N PHE A 15 -6.36 6.24 -4.68
CA PHE A 15 -6.73 7.02 -5.86
C PHE A 15 -5.62 8.01 -6.23
N THR A 16 -5.22 7.98 -7.48
CA THR A 16 -4.23 8.93 -8.01
C THR A 16 -4.84 10.33 -8.11
N HIS A 17 -6.05 10.44 -8.64
CA HIS A 17 -6.83 11.67 -8.82
C HIS A 17 -8.32 11.35 -9.04
N PHE A 18 -9.15 12.39 -9.31
CA PHE A 18 -10.60 12.25 -9.36
C PHE A 18 -11.22 12.48 -10.76
N HIS A 19 -10.48 12.24 -11.84
CA HIS A 19 -11.14 12.14 -13.13
C HIS A 19 -12.07 10.92 -13.17
N ALA A 20 -13.15 11.04 -13.93
CA ALA A 20 -14.25 10.07 -13.89
C ALA A 20 -13.81 8.65 -14.26
N ASP A 21 -12.94 8.49 -15.23
CA ASP A 21 -12.36 7.23 -15.68
C ASP A 21 -11.50 6.53 -14.63
N HIS A 22 -11.03 7.26 -13.62
CA HIS A 22 -10.23 6.70 -12.51
C HIS A 22 -11.06 6.40 -11.25
N ILE A 23 -12.19 7.09 -11.02
CA ILE A 23 -12.93 6.93 -9.75
C ILE A 23 -14.38 6.48 -9.89
N SER A 24 -15.02 6.62 -11.06
CA SER A 24 -16.45 6.31 -11.22
C SER A 24 -16.80 4.83 -10.96
N GLY A 25 -15.84 3.92 -11.05
CA GLY A 25 -16.02 2.51 -10.73
C GLY A 25 -16.14 2.19 -9.23
N LEU A 26 -15.84 3.16 -8.35
CA LEU A 26 -15.80 2.93 -6.90
C LEU A 26 -17.12 2.39 -6.33
N PRO A 27 -18.32 2.94 -6.62
CA PRO A 27 -19.56 2.42 -6.05
C PRO A 27 -19.81 0.95 -6.38
N GLY A 28 -19.58 0.54 -7.64
CA GLY A 28 -19.70 -0.84 -8.05
C GLY A 28 -18.70 -1.76 -7.37
N MET A 29 -17.48 -1.29 -7.15
CA MET A 29 -16.45 -2.02 -6.40
C MET A 29 -16.87 -2.22 -4.94
N LEU A 30 -17.36 -1.17 -4.27
CA LEU A 30 -17.83 -1.24 -2.89
C LEU A 30 -18.98 -2.24 -2.72
N LEU A 31 -19.98 -2.21 -3.61
CA LEU A 31 -21.08 -3.19 -3.61
C LEU A 31 -20.56 -4.61 -3.84
N THR A 32 -19.59 -4.79 -4.74
CA THR A 32 -18.97 -6.10 -4.98
C THR A 32 -18.24 -6.63 -3.75
N MET A 33 -17.57 -5.76 -3.00
CA MET A 33 -16.91 -6.10 -1.73
C MET A 33 -17.93 -6.47 -0.66
N GLY A 34 -19.03 -5.72 -0.55
CA GLY A 34 -20.13 -6.04 0.37
C GLY A 34 -20.80 -7.39 0.04
N ASN A 35 -21.05 -7.66 -1.25
CA ASN A 35 -21.59 -8.94 -1.70
C ASN A 35 -20.62 -10.12 -1.52
N ALA A 36 -19.32 -9.85 -1.36
CA ALA A 36 -18.32 -10.84 -0.98
C ALA A 36 -18.18 -11.00 0.55
N GLU A 37 -19.17 -10.49 1.32
CA GLU A 37 -19.24 -10.60 2.77
C GLU A 37 -18.05 -9.92 3.50
N ARG A 38 -17.57 -8.81 2.98
CA ARG A 38 -16.61 -7.98 3.72
C ARG A 38 -17.34 -7.25 4.84
N THR A 39 -16.78 -7.31 6.05
CA THR A 39 -17.25 -6.58 7.24
C THR A 39 -16.18 -5.67 7.84
N GLU A 40 -14.90 -5.93 7.51
CA GLU A 40 -13.76 -5.15 7.98
C GLU A 40 -13.73 -3.77 7.32
N PRO A 41 -13.33 -2.71 8.05
CA PRO A 41 -13.21 -1.38 7.50
C PRO A 41 -12.31 -1.32 6.26
N LEU A 42 -12.70 -0.53 5.26
CA LEU A 42 -11.90 -0.24 4.07
C LEU A 42 -11.23 1.11 4.21
N THR A 43 -9.92 1.17 4.02
CA THR A 43 -9.20 2.45 3.92
C THR A 43 -9.13 2.90 2.47
N VAL A 44 -9.51 4.15 2.23
CA VAL A 44 -9.40 4.79 0.91
C VAL A 44 -8.48 6.00 1.04
N ILE A 45 -7.48 6.06 0.19
CA ILE A 45 -6.43 7.10 0.22
C ILE A 45 -6.46 7.87 -1.09
N GLY A 46 -6.24 9.17 -1.04
CA GLY A 46 -6.17 9.98 -2.26
C GLY A 46 -5.93 11.45 -1.98
N PRO A 47 -6.00 12.29 -3.03
CA PRO A 47 -5.82 13.73 -2.93
C PRO A 47 -6.86 14.39 -2.00
N LYS A 48 -6.58 15.62 -1.59
CA LYS A 48 -7.53 16.48 -0.88
C LYS A 48 -8.88 16.54 -1.61
N GLY A 49 -9.96 16.40 -0.87
CA GLY A 49 -11.33 16.32 -1.39
C GLY A 49 -11.83 14.89 -1.60
N LEU A 50 -11.03 13.88 -1.25
CA LEU A 50 -11.39 12.47 -1.35
C LEU A 50 -12.68 12.15 -0.59
N THR A 51 -12.77 12.56 0.66
CA THR A 51 -13.94 12.29 1.54
C THR A 51 -15.23 12.81 0.90
N ARG A 52 -15.20 14.04 0.39
CA ARG A 52 -16.34 14.64 -0.31
C ARG A 52 -16.71 13.83 -1.56
N THR A 53 -15.71 13.45 -2.36
CA THR A 53 -15.91 12.72 -3.62
C THR A 53 -16.46 11.32 -3.35
N VAL A 54 -15.87 10.58 -2.41
CA VAL A 54 -16.35 9.25 -2.00
C VAL A 54 -17.79 9.32 -1.49
N ASN A 55 -18.12 10.29 -0.64
CA ASN A 55 -19.48 10.46 -0.12
C ASN A 55 -20.49 10.80 -1.22
N ALA A 56 -20.12 11.62 -2.20
CA ALA A 56 -20.97 11.93 -3.34
C ALA A 56 -21.24 10.70 -4.22
N LEU A 57 -20.22 9.90 -4.49
CA LEU A 57 -20.35 8.66 -5.28
C LEU A 57 -21.16 7.60 -4.53
N ARG A 58 -21.06 7.55 -3.20
CA ARG A 58 -21.81 6.60 -2.36
C ARG A 58 -23.32 6.81 -2.33
N VAL A 59 -23.83 7.91 -2.82
CA VAL A 59 -25.28 8.15 -2.93
C VAL A 59 -25.97 7.01 -3.69
N ILE A 60 -25.30 6.36 -4.63
CA ILE A 60 -25.82 5.21 -5.38
C ILE A 60 -25.47 3.85 -4.75
N ALA A 61 -24.72 3.83 -3.64
CA ALA A 61 -24.39 2.64 -2.86
C ALA A 61 -24.41 2.99 -1.36
N PRO A 62 -25.57 3.40 -0.80
CA PRO A 62 -25.65 4.01 0.54
C PRO A 62 -25.39 3.02 1.66
N GLU A 63 -25.81 1.77 1.50
CA GLU A 63 -25.69 0.72 2.51
C GLU A 63 -24.56 -0.24 2.18
N LEU A 64 -23.58 -0.30 3.08
CA LEU A 64 -22.44 -1.20 3.00
C LEU A 64 -22.28 -1.90 4.36
N PRO A 65 -21.93 -3.20 4.38
CA PRO A 65 -21.71 -3.94 5.63
C PRO A 65 -20.37 -3.61 6.30
N PHE A 66 -19.63 -2.60 5.84
CA PHE A 66 -18.36 -2.16 6.38
C PHE A 66 -18.22 -0.64 6.32
N ASP A 67 -17.37 -0.10 7.19
CA ASP A 67 -17.02 1.31 7.23
C ASP A 67 -15.96 1.68 6.19
N ILE A 68 -16.01 2.94 5.72
CA ILE A 68 -14.96 3.51 4.86
C ILE A 68 -14.22 4.59 5.64
N ARG A 69 -12.90 4.46 5.71
CA ARG A 69 -11.98 5.44 6.29
C ARG A 69 -11.24 6.16 5.18
N CYS A 70 -11.47 7.44 5.01
CA CYS A 70 -10.77 8.25 4.01
C CYS A 70 -9.55 8.92 4.64
N ILE A 71 -8.41 8.85 3.93
CA ILE A 71 -7.17 9.55 4.26
C ILE A 71 -6.82 10.44 3.08
N GLU A 72 -6.78 11.74 3.30
CA GLU A 72 -6.49 12.73 2.27
C GLU A 72 -5.02 13.17 2.34
N PHE A 73 -4.37 13.24 1.19
CA PHE A 73 -3.02 13.77 1.05
C PHE A 73 -3.06 15.25 0.67
N GLU A 74 -2.26 16.04 1.38
CA GLU A 74 -2.09 17.47 1.10
C GLU A 74 -0.64 17.82 0.72
N GLU A 75 0.32 17.05 1.20
CA GLU A 75 1.73 17.27 0.94
C GLU A 75 2.17 16.73 -0.42
N ASN A 76 3.28 17.25 -0.95
CA ASN A 76 3.84 16.76 -2.21
C ASN A 76 4.39 15.33 -2.13
N GLU A 77 4.90 14.95 -0.96
CA GLU A 77 5.32 13.59 -0.64
C GLU A 77 4.78 13.24 0.76
N GLN A 78 4.14 12.10 0.88
CA GLN A 78 3.59 11.64 2.15
C GLN A 78 3.68 10.12 2.26
N THR A 79 4.00 9.64 3.46
CA THR A 79 4.17 8.21 3.74
C THR A 79 3.16 7.75 4.78
N LEU A 80 2.54 6.60 4.52
CA LEU A 80 1.69 5.87 5.46
C LEU A 80 2.19 4.45 5.60
N CYS A 81 1.99 3.88 6.79
CA CYS A 81 2.33 2.48 7.08
C CYS A 81 1.09 1.74 7.58
N PHE A 82 0.82 0.57 7.00
CA PHE A 82 -0.27 -0.32 7.35
C PHE A 82 0.27 -1.73 7.48
N ASP A 83 0.33 -2.28 8.66
CA ASP A 83 0.68 -3.69 8.92
C ASP A 83 1.88 -4.20 8.09
N GLY A 84 2.97 -3.43 8.08
CA GLY A 84 4.18 -3.75 7.34
C GLY A 84 4.19 -3.35 5.85
N LEU A 85 3.07 -2.85 5.32
CA LEU A 85 3.01 -2.20 4.01
C LEU A 85 3.30 -0.71 4.17
N ARG A 86 4.33 -0.21 3.51
CA ARG A 86 4.63 1.22 3.41
C ARG A 86 4.12 1.75 2.08
N ILE A 87 3.30 2.79 2.15
CA ILE A 87 2.73 3.49 1.00
C ILE A 87 3.34 4.90 0.96
N GLU A 88 4.10 5.19 -0.08
CA GLU A 88 4.66 6.51 -0.35
C GLU A 88 3.89 7.14 -1.51
N ALA A 89 3.16 8.21 -1.25
CA ALA A 89 2.51 9.02 -2.27
C ALA A 89 3.45 10.16 -2.68
N PHE A 90 3.54 10.43 -3.96
CA PHE A 90 4.34 11.53 -4.51
C PHE A 90 3.60 12.25 -5.63
N ARG A 91 3.71 13.58 -5.65
CA ARG A 91 3.07 14.42 -6.66
C ARG A 91 3.63 14.13 -8.04
N VAL A 92 2.72 14.05 -9.02
CA VAL A 92 3.05 13.93 -10.43
C VAL A 92 2.48 15.13 -11.21
N ASN A 93 2.91 15.30 -12.45
CA ASN A 93 2.55 16.44 -13.27
C ASN A 93 1.32 16.16 -14.13
N HIS A 94 0.17 16.56 -13.64
CA HIS A 94 -1.12 16.45 -14.32
C HIS A 94 -1.91 17.77 -14.18
N ASN A 95 -3.00 17.94 -14.92
CA ASN A 95 -3.85 19.14 -14.90
C ASN A 95 -4.70 19.29 -13.63
N VAL A 96 -4.78 18.23 -12.80
CA VAL A 96 -5.38 18.22 -11.47
C VAL A 96 -4.38 17.69 -10.44
N VAL A 97 -4.75 17.78 -9.15
CA VAL A 97 -3.94 17.16 -8.08
C VAL A 97 -3.87 15.66 -8.31
N CYS A 98 -2.69 15.15 -8.64
CA CYS A 98 -2.46 13.74 -8.96
C CYS A 98 -1.23 13.20 -8.22
N TYR A 99 -1.33 11.98 -7.73
CA TYR A 99 -0.25 11.27 -7.03
C TYR A 99 0.11 9.97 -7.75
N GLY A 100 1.41 9.69 -7.81
CA GLY A 100 1.92 8.34 -7.97
C GLY A 100 2.09 7.69 -6.60
N TYR A 101 2.22 6.37 -6.57
CA TYR A 101 2.37 5.57 -5.35
C TYR A 101 3.51 4.60 -5.47
N SER A 102 4.36 4.53 -4.43
CA SER A 102 5.29 3.42 -4.23
C SER A 102 4.83 2.61 -3.03
N LEU A 103 4.61 1.33 -3.27
CA LEU A 103 4.18 0.36 -2.28
C LEU A 103 5.36 -0.55 -1.96
N SER A 104 5.77 -0.62 -0.70
CA SER A 104 6.89 -1.46 -0.30
C SER A 104 6.58 -2.28 0.95
N ILE A 105 7.08 -3.51 0.95
CA ILE A 105 7.00 -4.43 2.07
C ILE A 105 8.43 -4.80 2.44
N ASP A 106 8.84 -4.46 3.66
CA ASP A 106 10.12 -4.85 4.19
C ASP A 106 10.11 -6.34 4.58
N ARG A 107 11.21 -7.03 4.33
CA ARG A 107 11.35 -8.44 4.66
C ARG A 107 12.43 -8.61 5.71
N ALA A 108 12.02 -9.03 6.91
CA ALA A 108 12.95 -9.40 7.96
C ALA A 108 13.92 -10.50 7.51
N GLY A 109 15.06 -10.56 8.13
CA GLY A 109 16.03 -11.63 7.96
C GLY A 109 15.42 -13.01 8.23
N LYS A 110 16.15 -14.06 7.90
CA LYS A 110 15.74 -15.42 8.28
C LYS A 110 16.02 -15.62 9.76
N PHE A 111 15.11 -16.28 10.46
CA PHE A 111 15.35 -16.73 11.82
C PHE A 111 16.50 -17.74 11.83
N GLN A 112 17.46 -17.54 12.71
CA GLN A 112 18.68 -18.37 12.84
C GLN A 112 18.53 -19.31 14.06
N LEU A 113 18.20 -20.56 13.76
CA LEU A 113 17.94 -21.59 14.76
C LEU A 113 19.16 -21.82 15.69
N ASP A 114 20.34 -21.87 15.07
CA ASP A 114 21.62 -22.04 15.74
C ASP A 114 21.89 -20.95 16.77
N LYS A 115 21.57 -19.70 16.45
CA LYS A 115 21.69 -18.59 17.41
C LYS A 115 20.69 -18.69 18.56
N ALA A 116 19.43 -19.05 18.26
CA ALA A 116 18.40 -19.20 19.27
C ALA A 116 18.73 -20.35 20.25
N GLU A 117 19.26 -21.47 19.73
CA GLU A 117 19.71 -22.60 20.51
C GLU A 117 20.95 -22.24 21.35
N ALA A 118 21.93 -21.55 20.80
CA ALA A 118 23.12 -21.09 21.49
C ALA A 118 22.79 -20.12 22.66
N LEU A 119 21.74 -19.31 22.52
CA LEU A 119 21.23 -18.42 23.54
C LEU A 119 20.33 -19.12 24.56
N GLY A 120 20.05 -20.42 24.39
CA GLY A 120 19.19 -21.19 25.27
C GLY A 120 17.71 -20.80 25.23
N ILE A 121 17.26 -20.17 24.13
CA ILE A 121 15.88 -19.72 24.02
C ILE A 121 14.99 -20.91 23.63
N GLU A 122 14.00 -21.22 24.47
CA GLU A 122 13.07 -22.33 24.22
C GLU A 122 12.23 -22.07 22.94
N ARG A 123 11.92 -23.13 22.19
CA ARG A 123 11.19 -23.09 20.92
C ARG A 123 9.83 -22.38 20.97
N ARG A 124 9.14 -22.44 22.12
CA ARG A 124 7.86 -21.73 22.30
C ARG A 124 7.95 -20.23 22.18
N TYR A 125 9.13 -19.65 22.35
CA TYR A 125 9.38 -18.21 22.25
C TYR A 125 9.86 -17.75 20.86
N TRP A 126 10.31 -18.66 20.00
CA TRP A 126 10.92 -18.32 18.71
C TRP A 126 9.98 -17.55 17.79
N ASN A 127 8.68 -17.94 17.76
CA ASN A 127 7.69 -17.26 16.92
C ASN A 127 7.48 -15.78 17.32
N LYS A 128 7.61 -15.48 18.62
CA LYS A 128 7.50 -14.11 19.11
C LYS A 128 8.67 -13.25 18.62
N LEU A 129 9.89 -13.73 18.78
CA LEU A 129 11.10 -13.07 18.28
C LEU A 129 11.06 -12.92 16.76
N GLN A 130 10.59 -13.94 16.04
CA GLN A 130 10.43 -13.90 14.60
C GLN A 130 9.42 -12.85 14.12
N LYS A 131 8.42 -12.54 14.96
CA LYS A 131 7.43 -11.48 14.72
C LYS A 131 7.89 -10.09 15.16
N GLY A 132 9.11 -9.96 15.67
CA GLY A 132 9.65 -8.67 16.08
C GLY A 132 9.41 -8.33 17.56
N GLU A 133 8.88 -9.25 18.37
CA GLU A 133 8.63 -9.01 19.78
C GLU A 133 9.93 -9.17 20.59
N THR A 134 10.16 -8.27 21.55
CA THR A 134 11.21 -8.41 22.56
C THR A 134 10.68 -9.24 23.71
N LEU A 135 11.49 -10.14 24.25
CA LEU A 135 11.15 -11.04 25.35
C LEU A 135 12.03 -10.77 26.55
N GLU A 136 11.45 -10.82 27.72
CA GLU A 136 12.18 -10.88 28.99
C GLU A 136 11.96 -12.27 29.62
N LEU A 137 13.05 -13.02 29.75
CA LEU A 137 13.04 -14.38 30.31
C LEU A 137 14.14 -14.48 31.37
N ASP A 138 13.78 -14.85 32.58
CA ASP A 138 14.71 -15.04 33.73
C ASP A 138 15.64 -13.82 33.94
N GLY A 139 15.10 -12.60 33.82
CA GLY A 139 15.84 -11.34 33.97
C GLY A 139 16.78 -11.00 32.81
N LYS A 140 16.73 -11.76 31.71
CA LYS A 140 17.46 -11.45 30.46
C LYS A 140 16.51 -10.95 29.36
N ILE A 141 16.95 -9.97 28.63
CA ILE A 141 16.21 -9.42 27.52
C ILE A 141 16.74 -10.02 26.21
N TYR A 142 15.84 -10.58 25.43
CA TYR A 142 16.12 -11.13 24.09
C TYR A 142 15.39 -10.31 23.05
N THR A 143 16.14 -9.78 22.10
CA THR A 143 15.63 -8.96 21.01
C THR A 143 15.69 -9.71 19.67
N PRO A 144 14.83 -9.38 18.70
CA PRO A 144 14.80 -10.05 17.38
C PRO A 144 16.16 -10.09 16.68
N ASP A 145 16.93 -9.02 16.75
CA ASP A 145 18.25 -8.89 16.11
C ASP A 145 19.26 -9.96 16.60
N MET A 146 19.10 -10.46 17.82
CA MET A 146 19.97 -11.53 18.34
C MET A 146 19.82 -12.86 17.59
N VAL A 147 18.64 -13.13 17.02
CA VAL A 147 18.28 -14.41 16.38
C VAL A 147 17.84 -14.27 14.94
N MET A 148 17.72 -13.07 14.44
CA MET A 148 17.41 -12.82 13.03
C MET A 148 18.72 -12.61 12.23
N GLY A 149 18.73 -13.07 10.99
CA GLY A 149 19.79 -12.77 10.04
C GLY A 149 19.64 -11.37 9.46
N GLU A 150 20.50 -11.02 8.52
CA GLU A 150 20.40 -9.76 7.78
C GLU A 150 19.04 -9.61 7.10
N ALA A 151 18.51 -8.37 7.08
CA ALA A 151 17.28 -8.05 6.38
C ALA A 151 17.38 -8.46 4.91
N ARG A 152 16.35 -9.10 4.40
CA ARG A 152 16.28 -9.51 3.00
C ARG A 152 15.76 -8.36 2.15
N LYS A 153 16.10 -8.36 0.87
CA LYS A 153 15.49 -7.43 -0.08
C LYS A 153 13.97 -7.52 0.06
N GLY A 154 13.32 -6.40 0.34
CA GLY A 154 11.88 -6.25 0.35
C GLY A 154 11.27 -6.35 -1.05
N LEU A 155 10.00 -6.08 -1.17
CA LEU A 155 9.29 -5.93 -2.45
C LEU A 155 8.86 -4.48 -2.59
N LYS A 156 9.04 -3.92 -3.79
CA LYS A 156 8.60 -2.55 -4.10
C LYS A 156 7.90 -2.53 -5.45
N VAL A 157 6.69 -1.97 -5.45
CA VAL A 157 5.91 -1.70 -6.67
C VAL A 157 5.66 -0.21 -6.74
N THR A 158 5.96 0.41 -7.87
CA THR A 158 5.63 1.82 -8.11
C THR A 158 4.64 1.93 -9.25
N TYR A 159 3.60 2.73 -9.03
CA TYR A 159 2.52 2.99 -9.97
C TYR A 159 2.36 4.50 -10.19
N CYS A 160 2.28 4.92 -11.43
CA CYS A 160 1.83 6.26 -11.80
C CYS A 160 1.08 6.22 -13.13
N THR A 161 0.15 7.16 -13.29
CA THR A 161 -0.69 7.33 -14.48
C THR A 161 -0.90 8.83 -14.70
N ASP A 162 -1.42 9.20 -15.86
CA ASP A 162 -1.84 10.57 -16.21
C ASP A 162 -0.80 11.62 -15.80
N THR A 163 0.42 11.46 -16.25
CA THR A 163 1.50 12.36 -15.88
C THR A 163 2.47 12.63 -17.01
N ARG A 164 2.97 13.85 -17.05
CA ARG A 164 4.20 14.13 -17.78
C ARG A 164 5.40 13.62 -17.00
N PRO A 165 6.52 13.28 -17.65
CA PRO A 165 7.73 12.84 -16.93
C PRO A 165 8.18 13.88 -15.91
N THR A 166 8.53 13.39 -14.69
CA THR A 166 9.08 14.20 -13.60
C THR A 166 10.25 13.49 -12.94
N GLU A 167 11.15 14.25 -12.31
CA GLU A 167 12.24 13.68 -11.51
C GLU A 167 11.69 12.86 -10.31
N GLY A 168 10.54 13.26 -9.77
CA GLY A 168 9.87 12.52 -8.70
C GLY A 168 9.54 11.09 -9.10
N ILE A 169 9.10 10.85 -10.35
CA ILE A 169 8.83 9.50 -10.84
C ILE A 169 10.12 8.67 -10.85
N VAL A 170 11.22 9.23 -11.37
CA VAL A 170 12.52 8.54 -11.41
C VAL A 170 13.00 8.21 -10.00
N LYS A 171 12.91 9.18 -9.08
CA LYS A 171 13.26 9.02 -7.65
C LYS A 171 12.49 7.87 -7.01
N HIS A 172 11.16 7.89 -7.13
CA HIS A 172 10.29 6.91 -6.47
C HIS A 172 10.25 5.55 -7.18
N ALA A 173 10.46 5.48 -8.49
CA ALA A 173 10.54 4.23 -9.23
C ALA A 173 11.89 3.51 -9.02
N ALA A 174 12.94 4.23 -8.61
CA ALA A 174 14.25 3.63 -8.39
C ALA A 174 14.17 2.47 -7.40
N GLY A 175 14.76 1.33 -7.77
CA GLY A 175 14.79 0.11 -6.96
C GLY A 175 13.47 -0.65 -6.89
N SER A 176 12.45 -0.28 -7.65
CA SER A 176 11.20 -1.05 -7.74
C SER A 176 11.42 -2.39 -8.41
N ASP A 177 10.75 -3.42 -7.90
CA ASP A 177 10.70 -4.75 -8.54
C ASP A 177 9.71 -4.74 -9.71
N LEU A 178 8.69 -3.87 -9.64
CA LEU A 178 7.75 -3.61 -10.71
C LEU A 178 7.44 -2.11 -10.77
N PHE A 179 7.58 -1.52 -11.94
CA PHE A 179 7.13 -0.17 -12.23
C PHE A 179 6.02 -0.22 -13.27
N ILE A 180 4.86 0.32 -12.91
CA ILE A 180 3.68 0.43 -13.76
C ILE A 180 3.49 1.91 -14.06
N CYS A 181 3.62 2.27 -15.32
CA CYS A 181 3.45 3.64 -15.79
C CYS A 181 2.61 3.64 -17.06
N GLU A 182 1.69 4.56 -17.14
CA GLU A 182 0.94 4.78 -18.37
C GLU A 182 1.81 5.47 -19.42
N GLY A 183 1.64 5.06 -20.66
CA GLY A 183 2.25 5.68 -21.83
C GLY A 183 1.18 5.92 -22.90
N MET A 184 0.49 7.06 -22.84
CA MET A 184 -0.61 7.35 -23.77
C MET A 184 -0.12 7.65 -25.18
N TYR A 185 1.06 8.24 -25.34
CA TYR A 185 1.58 8.69 -26.63
C TYR A 185 2.88 7.98 -26.97
N GLY A 186 2.85 7.16 -28.04
CA GLY A 186 4.04 6.51 -28.60
C GLY A 186 4.82 7.38 -29.60
N GLU A 187 4.26 8.51 -30.02
CA GLU A 187 4.84 9.39 -31.02
C GLU A 187 5.25 10.73 -30.40
N PRO A 188 6.48 11.23 -30.66
CA PRO A 188 6.97 12.50 -30.09
C PRO A 188 6.10 13.72 -30.40
N GLU A 189 5.41 13.70 -31.54
CA GLU A 189 4.58 14.81 -32.02
C GLU A 189 3.28 14.99 -31.22
N LYS A 190 2.87 13.99 -30.46
CA LYS A 190 1.65 14.00 -29.65
C LYS A 190 1.87 14.36 -28.19
N LYS A 191 3.14 14.45 -27.73
CA LYS A 191 3.48 14.67 -26.30
C LYS A 191 3.12 16.07 -25.78
N ASP A 192 2.84 17.03 -26.66
CA ASP A 192 2.54 18.42 -26.30
C ASP A 192 1.03 18.72 -26.28
N LYS A 193 0.20 17.71 -26.47
CA LYS A 193 -1.25 17.77 -26.32
C LYS A 193 -1.66 17.33 -24.93
#